data_e071740c0912ab259d474f6d686e86ee
#
_entry.id   e071740c0912ab259d474f6d686e86ee
#
_cell.length_a   1.000
_cell.length_b   1.000
_cell.length_c   1.000
_cell.angle_alpha   90.00
_cell.angle_beta   90.00
_cell.angle_gamma   90.00
#
_symmetry.space_group_name_H-M   'P 1'
#
loop_
_entity.id
_entity.type
_entity.pdbx_description
1 polymer ?
#
loop_
_entity_poly.entity_id
_entity_poly.type
_entity_poly.pdbx_seq_one_letter_code
_entity_poly.pdbx_strand_id
1 'polypeptide(L)'
;MGDLAERIGANPNKILSAVGSDSRINNKFFRYGFGWGGPCFPRDTRAFNRLAKDNEMPHDMCSASNSINEKHLQFQVEQFLASGKKEYSTDSVTYKKGTVILEESQQLAYAVSLAKNGVLVVVRESPEVVRELKKRYGDLFIYEQ
;
A
#
# COMPACT_ATOMS: atom_id res chain seq x y z
N MET A 1 -11.03 -8.67 3.66
CA MET A 1 -11.18 -9.27 5.00
C MET A 1 -10.51 -8.43 6.08
N GLY A 2 -9.25 -8.02 5.95
CA GLY A 2 -8.54 -7.27 6.98
C GLY A 2 -9.20 -5.95 7.38
N ASP A 3 -9.56 -5.11 6.41
CA ASP A 3 -10.24 -3.82 6.65
C ASP A 3 -11.60 -3.99 7.36
N LEU A 4 -12.34 -5.03 6.97
CA LEU A 4 -13.60 -5.37 7.64
C LEU A 4 -13.33 -5.79 9.10
N ALA A 5 -12.30 -6.61 9.33
CA ALA A 5 -11.93 -7.03 10.68
C ALA A 5 -11.57 -5.82 11.56
N GLU A 6 -10.75 -4.90 11.07
CA GLU A 6 -10.45 -3.65 11.79
C GLU A 6 -11.70 -2.80 12.05
N ARG A 7 -12.55 -2.66 11.04
CA ARG A 7 -13.77 -1.86 11.15
C ARG A 7 -14.72 -2.36 12.25
N ILE A 8 -14.77 -3.66 12.48
CA ILE A 8 -15.63 -4.29 13.52
C ILE A 8 -14.88 -4.59 14.83
N GLY A 9 -13.65 -4.12 14.99
CA GLY A 9 -12.84 -4.33 16.18
C GLY A 9 -12.24 -5.73 16.34
N ALA A 10 -12.23 -6.53 15.27
CA ALA A 10 -11.56 -7.84 15.26
C ALA A 10 -10.08 -7.71 14.87
N ASN A 11 -9.28 -8.70 15.23
CA ASN A 11 -7.85 -8.70 14.86
C ASN A 11 -7.64 -9.30 13.46
N PRO A 12 -7.25 -8.49 12.46
CA PRO A 12 -7.10 -8.95 11.07
C PRO A 12 -6.01 -10.03 10.94
N ASN A 13 -4.90 -9.91 11.67
CA ASN A 13 -3.81 -10.87 11.58
C ASN A 13 -4.19 -12.25 12.15
N LYS A 14 -5.01 -12.31 13.22
CA LYS A 14 -5.53 -13.58 13.73
C LYS A 14 -6.44 -14.26 12.70
N ILE A 15 -7.30 -13.51 12.03
CA ILE A 15 -8.19 -14.04 10.98
C ILE A 15 -7.37 -14.55 9.80
N LEU A 16 -6.44 -13.75 9.30
CA LEU A 16 -5.60 -14.13 8.16
C LEU A 16 -4.70 -15.32 8.50
N SER A 17 -4.16 -15.40 9.71
CA SER A 17 -3.38 -16.53 10.18
C SER A 17 -4.22 -17.82 10.24
N ALA A 18 -5.47 -17.73 10.68
CA ALA A 18 -6.38 -18.87 10.70
C ALA A 18 -6.69 -19.38 9.28
N VAL A 19 -6.94 -18.47 8.33
CA VAL A 19 -7.12 -18.84 6.90
C VAL A 19 -5.86 -19.48 6.33
N GLY A 20 -4.70 -18.87 6.59
CA GLY A 20 -3.40 -19.35 6.10
C GLY A 20 -2.89 -20.63 6.80
N SER A 21 -3.53 -21.11 7.87
CA SER A 21 -3.16 -22.36 8.53
C SER A 21 -3.49 -23.61 7.69
N ASP A 22 -4.38 -23.48 6.71
CA ASP A 22 -4.61 -24.53 5.73
C ASP A 22 -3.36 -24.68 4.83
N SER A 23 -2.79 -25.89 4.77
CA SER A 23 -1.56 -26.18 4.02
C SER A 23 -1.68 -25.89 2.51
N ARG A 24 -2.90 -25.89 1.96
CA ARG A 24 -3.17 -25.54 0.56
C ARG A 24 -3.08 -24.04 0.29
N ILE A 25 -3.26 -23.20 1.32
CA ILE A 25 -3.23 -21.74 1.25
C ILE A 25 -1.88 -21.22 1.71
N ASN A 26 -1.43 -21.62 2.90
CA ASN A 26 -0.21 -21.21 3.55
C ASN A 26 -0.22 -19.76 4.07
N ASN A 27 0.52 -19.49 5.15
CA ASN A 27 0.61 -18.20 5.82
C ASN A 27 1.58 -17.21 5.14
N LYS A 28 2.29 -17.61 4.08
CA LYS A 28 3.43 -16.86 3.53
C LYS A 28 3.08 -15.43 3.13
N PHE A 29 1.88 -15.20 2.60
CA PHE A 29 1.42 -13.91 2.11
C PHE A 29 0.20 -13.36 2.87
N PHE A 30 -0.34 -14.11 3.82
CA PHE A 30 -1.53 -13.70 4.59
C PHE A 30 -1.12 -12.84 5.79
N ARG A 31 -0.77 -11.59 5.51
CA ARG A 31 -0.46 -10.58 6.54
C ARG A 31 -1.24 -9.32 6.23
N TYR A 32 -1.82 -8.73 7.25
CA TYR A 32 -2.44 -7.43 7.12
C TYR A 32 -1.38 -6.34 7.14
N GLY A 33 -1.52 -5.37 6.27
CA GLY A 33 -0.58 -4.27 6.11
C GLY A 33 -0.87 -3.50 4.82
N PHE A 34 0.14 -2.97 4.17
CA PHE A 34 -0.03 -2.29 2.90
C PHE A 34 -0.49 -3.24 1.79
N GLY A 35 -1.26 -2.68 0.86
CA GLY A 35 -1.65 -3.38 -0.35
C GLY A 35 -0.46 -3.79 -1.24
N TRP A 36 -0.74 -4.53 -2.27
CA TRP A 36 0.29 -4.89 -3.24
C TRP A 36 0.62 -3.70 -4.16
N GLY A 37 1.89 -3.63 -4.56
CA GLY A 37 2.43 -2.54 -5.36
C GLY A 37 3.69 -2.96 -6.09
N GLY A 38 4.53 -1.97 -6.42
CA GLY A 38 5.79 -2.15 -7.12
C GLY A 38 5.66 -2.17 -8.64
N PRO A 39 6.78 -2.33 -9.37
CA PRO A 39 6.82 -2.08 -10.81
C PRO A 39 6.11 -3.14 -11.66
N CYS A 40 5.84 -4.33 -11.12
CA CYS A 40 5.31 -5.45 -11.90
C CYS A 40 3.81 -5.67 -11.68
N PHE A 41 3.36 -6.01 -10.47
CA PHE A 41 1.99 -6.42 -10.23
C PHE A 41 0.93 -5.41 -10.70
N PRO A 42 1.00 -4.12 -10.40
CA PRO A 42 0.00 -3.17 -10.86
C PRO A 42 -0.04 -3.06 -12.39
N ARG A 43 1.13 -3.02 -13.03
CA ARG A 43 1.26 -2.97 -14.48
C ARG A 43 0.67 -4.23 -15.13
N ASP A 44 1.09 -5.39 -14.68
CA ASP A 44 0.74 -6.67 -15.30
C ASP A 44 -0.74 -7.00 -15.08
N THR A 45 -1.30 -6.66 -13.90
CA THR A 45 -2.73 -6.81 -13.64
C THR A 45 -3.56 -5.91 -14.56
N ARG A 46 -3.13 -4.65 -14.79
CA ARG A 46 -3.80 -3.76 -15.74
C ARG A 46 -3.68 -4.25 -17.19
N ALA A 47 -2.50 -4.75 -17.56
CA ALA A 47 -2.27 -5.30 -18.92
C ALA A 47 -3.13 -6.54 -19.16
N PHE A 48 -3.19 -7.47 -18.20
CA PHE A 48 -4.04 -8.67 -18.29
C PHE A 48 -5.52 -8.28 -18.37
N ASN A 49 -5.97 -7.35 -17.51
CA ASN A 49 -7.34 -6.85 -17.55
C ASN A 49 -7.72 -6.28 -18.92
N ARG A 50 -6.81 -5.49 -19.52
CA ARG A 50 -7.01 -4.93 -20.86
C ARG A 50 -7.06 -6.01 -21.92
N LEU A 51 -6.12 -6.96 -21.90
CA LEU A 51 -6.08 -8.08 -22.85
C LEU A 51 -7.35 -8.93 -22.78
N ALA A 52 -7.82 -9.25 -21.58
CA ALA A 52 -9.05 -10.02 -21.41
C ALA A 52 -10.26 -9.25 -21.97
N LYS A 53 -10.36 -7.94 -21.68
CA LYS A 53 -11.44 -7.10 -22.21
C LYS A 53 -11.42 -7.02 -23.73
N ASP A 54 -10.25 -6.85 -24.35
CA ASP A 54 -10.12 -6.75 -25.80
C ASP A 54 -10.44 -8.06 -26.52
N ASN A 55 -10.41 -9.18 -25.80
CA ASN A 55 -10.78 -10.51 -26.31
C ASN A 55 -12.14 -11.00 -25.78
N GLU A 56 -12.98 -10.11 -25.27
CA GLU A 56 -14.32 -10.42 -24.77
C GLU A 56 -14.36 -11.51 -23.69
N MET A 57 -13.26 -11.66 -22.93
CA MET A 57 -13.15 -12.61 -21.84
C MET A 57 -13.52 -11.98 -20.48
N PRO A 58 -14.03 -12.75 -19.51
CA PRO A 58 -14.28 -12.24 -18.17
C PRO A 58 -13.02 -11.64 -17.53
N HIS A 59 -13.16 -10.42 -17.01
CA HIS A 59 -12.05 -9.66 -16.42
C HIS A 59 -12.37 -9.05 -15.04
N ASP A 60 -13.49 -9.44 -14.48
CA ASP A 60 -14.04 -8.89 -13.23
C ASP A 60 -13.08 -9.05 -12.05
N MET A 61 -12.40 -10.18 -11.92
CA MET A 61 -11.44 -10.41 -10.82
C MET A 61 -10.29 -9.42 -10.84
N CYS A 62 -9.74 -9.11 -12.01
CA CYS A 62 -8.65 -8.14 -12.12
C CYS A 62 -9.13 -6.73 -11.78
N SER A 63 -10.30 -6.36 -12.29
CA SER A 63 -10.94 -5.08 -11.99
C SER A 63 -11.25 -4.94 -10.50
N ALA A 64 -11.82 -5.96 -9.88
CA ALA A 64 -12.13 -5.99 -8.47
C ALA A 64 -10.86 -5.95 -7.61
N SER A 65 -9.82 -6.70 -7.98
CA SER A 65 -8.54 -6.71 -7.28
C SER A 65 -7.88 -5.32 -7.25
N ASN A 66 -7.82 -4.62 -8.39
CA ASN A 66 -7.30 -3.26 -8.46
C ASN A 66 -8.13 -2.30 -7.60
N SER A 67 -9.46 -2.33 -7.74
CA SER A 67 -10.36 -1.46 -6.97
C SER A 67 -10.24 -1.69 -5.47
N ILE A 68 -10.13 -2.95 -5.02
CA ILE A 68 -9.97 -3.27 -3.60
C ILE A 68 -8.62 -2.76 -3.08
N ASN A 69 -7.55 -2.88 -3.87
CA ASN A 69 -6.23 -2.39 -3.48
C ASN A 69 -6.21 -0.86 -3.29
N GLU A 70 -6.85 -0.12 -4.18
CA GLU A 70 -7.01 1.34 -4.07
C GLU A 70 -7.85 1.73 -2.84
N LYS A 71 -8.99 1.06 -2.64
CA LYS A 71 -9.87 1.30 -1.49
C LYS A 71 -9.22 0.95 -0.15
N HIS A 72 -8.34 -0.07 -0.15
CA HIS A 72 -7.57 -0.41 1.04
C HIS A 72 -6.63 0.73 1.45
N LEU A 73 -5.91 1.34 0.50
CA LEU A 73 -5.09 2.52 0.78
C LEU A 73 -5.93 3.67 1.35
N GLN A 74 -7.10 3.95 0.76
CA GLN A 74 -8.01 4.99 1.24
C GLN A 74 -8.47 4.69 2.67
N PHE A 75 -8.87 3.45 2.95
CA PHE A 75 -9.26 3.02 4.28
C PHE A 75 -8.15 3.25 5.31
N GLN A 76 -6.91 2.88 4.99
CA GLN A 76 -5.77 3.09 5.90
C GLN A 76 -5.52 4.57 6.19
N VAL A 77 -5.62 5.44 5.18
CA VAL A 77 -5.50 6.89 5.34
C VAL A 77 -6.62 7.43 6.23
N GLU A 78 -7.87 7.03 5.99
CA GLU A 78 -9.02 7.42 6.81
C GLU A 78 -8.85 7.01 8.27
N GLN A 79 -8.39 5.77 8.53
CA GLN A 79 -8.14 5.28 9.88
C GLN A 79 -7.06 6.11 10.59
N PHE A 80 -5.98 6.46 9.89
CA PHE A 80 -4.95 7.32 10.47
C PHE A 80 -5.51 8.70 10.82
N LEU A 81 -6.21 9.35 9.90
CA LEU A 81 -6.78 10.67 10.12
C LEU A 81 -7.82 10.66 11.27
N ALA A 82 -8.64 9.62 11.34
CA ALA A 82 -9.61 9.43 12.42
C ALA A 82 -8.95 9.24 13.79
N SER A 83 -7.70 8.74 13.84
CA SER A 83 -6.95 8.61 15.10
C SER A 83 -6.54 9.95 15.73
N GLY A 84 -6.67 11.06 15.01
CA GLY A 84 -6.29 12.40 15.47
C GLY A 84 -4.79 12.66 15.51
N LYS A 85 -3.96 11.71 15.12
CA LYS A 85 -2.50 11.87 15.05
C LYS A 85 -2.14 12.92 14.01
N LYS A 86 -1.16 13.77 14.33
CA LYS A 86 -0.69 14.85 13.46
C LYS A 86 0.66 14.58 12.83
N GLU A 87 1.30 13.49 13.21
CA GLU A 87 2.60 13.09 12.72
C GLU A 87 2.62 11.61 12.35
N TYR A 88 3.27 11.30 11.24
CA TYR A 88 3.58 9.96 10.77
C TYR A 88 5.06 9.85 10.46
N SER A 89 5.74 8.87 11.03
CA SER A 89 7.15 8.59 10.80
C SER A 89 7.32 7.20 10.19
N THR A 90 8.19 7.09 9.19
CA THR A 90 8.46 5.83 8.51
C THR A 90 9.93 5.68 8.15
N ASP A 91 10.43 4.44 8.25
CA ASP A 91 11.80 4.06 7.88
C ASP A 91 11.90 3.54 6.45
N SER A 92 10.80 3.50 5.72
CA SER A 92 10.81 3.20 4.28
C SER A 92 9.52 3.60 3.59
N VAL A 93 9.68 4.23 2.42
CA VAL A 93 8.60 4.53 1.46
C VAL A 93 8.83 3.83 0.12
N THR A 94 9.84 2.99 -0.01
CA THR A 94 10.05 2.17 -1.20
C THR A 94 9.07 0.99 -1.22
N TYR A 95 8.75 0.45 -2.40
CA TYR A 95 7.79 -0.66 -2.50
C TYR A 95 8.24 -1.91 -1.75
N LYS A 96 9.54 -2.05 -1.55
CA LYS A 96 10.15 -3.14 -0.77
C LYS A 96 11.36 -2.58 -0.05
N LYS A 97 11.41 -2.75 1.26
CA LYS A 97 12.52 -2.31 2.11
C LYS A 97 13.87 -2.81 1.58
N GLY A 98 14.86 -1.92 1.54
CA GLY A 98 16.20 -2.23 1.02
C GLY A 98 16.32 -2.12 -0.50
N THR A 99 15.35 -1.52 -1.17
CA THR A 99 15.42 -1.15 -2.60
C THR A 99 15.35 0.36 -2.75
N VAL A 100 15.59 0.86 -3.96
CA VAL A 100 15.42 2.30 -4.30
C VAL A 100 14.16 2.55 -5.15
N ILE A 101 13.32 1.53 -5.31
CA ILE A 101 12.19 1.55 -6.24
C ILE A 101 10.98 2.20 -5.55
N LEU A 102 10.54 3.32 -6.11
CA LEU A 102 9.38 4.10 -5.67
C LEU A 102 8.12 3.83 -6.51
N GLU A 103 8.29 3.13 -7.64
CA GLU A 103 7.21 2.80 -8.55
C GLU A 103 6.07 2.07 -7.86
N GLU A 104 4.85 2.65 -7.93
CA GLU A 104 3.63 2.06 -7.37
C GLU A 104 3.78 1.61 -5.90
N SER A 105 4.66 2.28 -5.13
CA SER A 105 4.82 1.97 -3.72
C SER A 105 3.58 2.39 -2.93
N GLN A 106 2.95 1.44 -2.27
CA GLN A 106 1.80 1.70 -1.39
C GLN A 106 2.21 2.51 -0.16
N GLN A 107 3.41 2.28 0.37
CA GLN A 107 3.97 3.06 1.48
C GLN A 107 4.15 4.53 1.09
N LEU A 108 4.68 4.78 -0.12
CA LEU A 108 4.82 6.14 -0.63
C LEU A 108 3.46 6.80 -0.88
N ALA A 109 2.54 6.09 -1.50
CA ALA A 109 1.19 6.60 -1.76
C ALA A 109 0.45 6.98 -0.46
N TYR A 110 0.63 6.16 0.57
CA TYR A 110 0.10 6.43 1.92
C TYR A 110 0.74 7.68 2.52
N ALA A 111 2.07 7.79 2.53
CA ALA A 111 2.81 8.95 3.04
C ALA A 111 2.39 10.24 2.33
N VAL A 112 2.29 10.21 0.99
CA VAL A 112 1.84 11.35 0.17
C VAL A 112 0.40 11.74 0.54
N SER A 113 -0.49 10.76 0.70
CA SER A 113 -1.89 11.02 1.04
C SER A 113 -2.01 11.66 2.42
N LEU A 114 -1.26 11.18 3.41
CA LEU A 114 -1.24 11.79 4.75
C LEU A 114 -0.71 13.23 4.72
N ALA A 115 0.41 13.47 4.04
CA ALA A 115 1.00 14.81 3.93
C ALA A 115 0.03 15.80 3.26
N LYS A 116 -0.65 15.38 2.19
CA LYS A 116 -1.68 16.18 1.52
C LYS A 116 -2.90 16.50 2.41
N ASN A 117 -3.14 15.69 3.43
CA ASN A 117 -4.17 15.93 4.44
C ASN A 117 -3.65 16.68 5.69
N GLY A 118 -2.47 17.30 5.61
CA GLY A 118 -1.92 18.15 6.66
C GLY A 118 -1.26 17.39 7.81
N VAL A 119 -0.95 16.10 7.62
CA VAL A 119 -0.15 15.32 8.58
C VAL A 119 1.33 15.61 8.33
N LEU A 120 2.09 15.87 9.39
CA LEU A 120 3.54 15.97 9.33
C LEU A 120 4.13 14.58 9.03
N VAL A 121 4.78 14.41 7.88
CA VAL A 121 5.35 13.12 7.49
C VAL A 121 6.86 13.17 7.53
N VAL A 122 7.44 12.33 8.39
CA VAL A 122 8.90 12.17 8.55
C VAL A 122 9.34 10.88 7.85
N VAL A 123 10.26 11.03 6.90
CA VAL A 123 10.77 9.92 6.09
C VAL A 123 12.25 9.72 6.37
N ARG A 124 12.62 8.50 6.80
CA ARG A 124 14.00 8.03 6.97
C ARG A 124 14.29 7.03 5.86
N GLU A 125 15.16 7.42 4.96
CA GLU A 125 15.51 6.61 3.79
C GLU A 125 16.97 6.83 3.39
N SER A 126 17.46 5.99 2.49
CA SER A 126 18.79 6.16 1.93
C SER A 126 18.95 7.53 1.22
N PRO A 127 20.16 8.09 1.17
CA PRO A 127 20.40 9.36 0.48
C PRO A 127 19.98 9.38 -0.99
N GLU A 128 20.01 8.23 -1.66
CA GLU A 128 19.57 8.07 -3.04
C GLU A 128 18.05 8.23 -3.16
N VAL A 129 17.29 7.54 -2.31
CA VAL A 129 15.84 7.64 -2.26
C VAL A 129 15.41 9.05 -1.86
N VAL A 130 16.04 9.65 -0.85
CA VAL A 130 15.76 11.02 -0.41
C VAL A 130 15.95 12.03 -1.56
N ARG A 131 17.01 11.89 -2.35
CA ARG A 131 17.22 12.76 -3.53
C ARG A 131 16.08 12.65 -4.54
N GLU A 132 15.62 11.44 -4.82
CA GLU A 132 14.51 11.24 -5.76
C GLU A 132 13.17 11.75 -5.18
N LEU A 133 12.93 11.54 -3.89
CA LEU A 133 11.74 12.09 -3.21
C LEU A 133 11.72 13.61 -3.24
N LYS A 134 12.85 14.28 -2.93
CA LYS A 134 12.96 15.74 -3.00
C LYS A 134 12.70 16.28 -4.40
N LYS A 135 13.19 15.57 -5.43
CA LYS A 135 12.95 15.94 -6.82
C LYS A 135 11.46 15.84 -7.21
N ARG A 136 10.75 14.81 -6.72
CA ARG A 136 9.33 14.56 -7.05
C ARG A 136 8.36 15.37 -6.20
N TYR A 137 8.68 15.57 -4.92
CA TYR A 137 7.73 16.06 -3.91
C TYR A 137 8.23 17.31 -3.16
N GLY A 138 9.46 17.78 -3.41
CA GLY A 138 10.00 18.96 -2.74
C GLY A 138 9.99 18.82 -1.22
N ASP A 139 9.39 19.81 -0.56
CA ASP A 139 9.30 19.88 0.90
C ASP A 139 8.01 19.26 1.47
N LEU A 140 7.36 18.36 0.71
CA LEU A 140 6.15 17.67 1.18
C LEU A 140 6.41 16.82 2.42
N PHE A 141 7.64 16.34 2.58
CA PHE A 141 8.09 15.51 3.70
C PHE A 141 9.22 16.17 4.47
N ILE A 142 9.35 15.83 5.75
CA ILE A 142 10.56 16.02 6.51
C ILE A 142 11.47 14.82 6.25
N TYR A 143 12.71 15.07 5.86
CA TYR A 143 13.70 14.04 5.57
C TYR A 143 14.71 13.96 6.70
N GLU A 144 14.74 12.86 7.41
CA GLU A 144 15.76 12.56 8.43
C GLU A 144 16.73 11.48 7.90
N GLN A 145 17.97 11.55 8.35
CA GLN A 145 19.04 10.58 8.02
C GLN A 145 19.20 9.56 9.14
#